data_49d0240a52f6d54aa34e52dab346f737
#
_entry.id   49d0240a52f6d54aa34e52dab346f737
#
_cell.length_a   1.000
_cell.length_b   1.000
_cell.length_c   1.000
_cell.angle_alpha   90.00
_cell.angle_beta   90.00
_cell.angle_gamma   90.00
#
_symmetry.space_group_name_H-M   'P 1'
#
loop_
_entity.id
_entity.type
_entity.pdbx_description
1 polymer ?
#
loop_
_entity_poly.entity_id
_entity_poly.type
_entity_poly.pdbx_seq_one_letter_code
_entity_poly.pdbx_strand_id
1 'polypeptide(L)'
;MTRRYFVPDLPILGGLVSLPEAEAQHASRVMRVQVGDDLVLFDGRGNEATANFLHVGRNECHCQANAAQAINREPKREIHLAIALPKPDRSRELIERLTEMGVCSLTPLIAQRTQRPPTDSLLAKL
;
A
#
# COMPACT_ATOMS: atom_id res chain seq x y z
N MET A 1 16.54 7.24 3.41
CA MET A 1 15.31 6.56 2.93
C MET A 1 14.11 7.33 3.46
N THR A 2 13.28 7.84 2.61
CA THR A 2 12.10 8.60 3.04
C THR A 2 11.02 7.65 3.54
N ARG A 3 10.50 7.88 4.74
CA ARG A 3 9.43 7.07 5.33
C ARG A 3 8.10 7.38 4.64
N ARG A 4 7.32 6.34 4.36
CA ARG A 4 6.06 6.44 3.62
C ARG A 4 4.92 5.85 4.46
N TYR A 5 3.80 6.58 4.55
CA TYR A 5 2.63 6.17 5.33
C TYR A 5 1.36 6.31 4.51
N PHE A 6 0.48 5.34 4.66
CA PHE A 6 -0.80 5.29 3.95
C PHE A 6 -1.85 6.13 4.68
N VAL A 7 -2.48 7.05 3.94
CA VAL A 7 -3.56 7.92 4.41
C VAL A 7 -4.66 7.94 3.34
N PRO A 8 -5.73 7.14 3.49
CA PRO A 8 -6.76 6.99 2.45
C PRO A 8 -7.47 8.33 2.13
N ASP A 9 -7.59 9.21 3.11
CA ASP A 9 -8.24 10.53 2.97
C ASP A 9 -7.20 11.67 2.92
N LEU A 10 -6.15 11.48 2.12
CA LEU A 10 -5.09 12.48 1.96
C LEU A 10 -5.67 13.79 1.40
N PRO A 11 -5.51 14.93 2.11
CA PRO A 11 -6.00 16.22 1.60
C PRO A 11 -5.19 16.71 0.41
N ILE A 12 -5.86 16.90 -0.72
CA ILE A 12 -5.19 17.31 -1.98
C ILE A 12 -4.51 18.69 -1.85
N LEU A 13 -5.11 19.61 -1.12
CA LEU A 13 -4.56 20.96 -0.91
C LEU A 13 -3.51 21.03 0.20
N GLY A 14 -3.23 19.90 0.85
CA GLY A 14 -2.37 19.86 2.03
C GLY A 14 -3.11 20.27 3.30
N GLY A 15 -2.38 20.37 4.39
CA GLY A 15 -2.88 20.74 5.70
C GLY A 15 -2.57 19.73 6.80
N LEU A 16 -3.29 19.80 7.89
CA LEU A 16 -3.11 18.91 9.03
C LEU A 16 -3.68 17.52 8.73
N VAL A 17 -2.88 16.50 8.98
CA VAL A 17 -3.23 15.09 8.74
C VAL A 17 -2.97 14.29 10.00
N SER A 18 -3.96 13.51 10.44
CA SER A 18 -3.77 12.46 11.45
C SER A 18 -3.49 11.14 10.76
N LEU A 19 -2.41 10.47 11.13
CA LEU A 19 -2.14 9.12 10.61
C LEU A 19 -3.20 8.14 11.13
N PRO A 20 -3.64 7.16 10.32
CA PRO A 20 -4.40 6.02 10.81
C PRO A 20 -3.67 5.35 11.99
N GLU A 21 -4.42 4.80 12.95
CA GLU A 21 -3.84 4.26 14.19
C GLU A 21 -2.73 3.24 13.93
N ALA A 22 -2.92 2.33 12.98
CA ALA A 22 -1.91 1.33 12.64
C ALA A 22 -0.61 1.97 12.11
N GLU A 23 -0.73 3.00 11.28
CA GLU A 23 0.41 3.75 10.75
C GLU A 23 1.09 4.57 11.86
N ALA A 24 0.32 5.19 12.76
CA ALA A 24 0.86 5.93 13.90
C ALA A 24 1.64 5.03 14.86
N GLN A 25 1.12 3.82 15.15
CA GLN A 25 1.81 2.83 15.96
C GLN A 25 3.11 2.35 15.27
N HIS A 26 3.07 2.10 13.98
CA HIS A 26 4.26 1.73 13.21
C HIS A 26 5.30 2.85 13.25
N ALA A 27 4.89 4.09 13.01
CA ALA A 27 5.77 5.26 13.04
C ALA A 27 6.45 5.43 14.40
N SER A 28 5.69 5.39 15.49
CA SER A 28 6.20 5.68 16.83
C SER A 28 6.99 4.51 17.43
N ARG A 29 6.49 3.28 17.32
CA ARG A 29 7.08 2.11 18.01
C ARG A 29 8.17 1.42 17.22
N VAL A 30 7.99 1.29 15.91
CA VAL A 30 8.93 0.57 15.03
C VAL A 30 9.95 1.52 14.46
N MET A 31 9.48 2.58 13.80
CA MET A 31 10.35 3.53 13.12
C MET A 31 10.93 4.60 14.06
N ARG A 32 10.37 4.77 15.26
CA ARG A 32 10.82 5.72 16.28
C ARG A 32 11.02 7.13 15.75
N VAL A 33 10.04 7.58 14.97
CA VAL A 33 10.03 8.92 14.38
C VAL A 33 9.96 10.00 15.45
N GLN A 34 10.44 11.18 15.11
CA GLN A 34 10.44 12.35 15.99
C GLN A 34 9.70 13.51 15.32
N VAL A 35 9.26 14.46 16.13
CA VAL A 35 8.71 15.74 15.65
C VAL A 35 9.74 16.43 14.77
N GLY A 36 9.31 16.89 13.60
CA GLY A 36 10.17 17.51 12.59
C GLY A 36 10.74 16.55 11.54
N ASP A 37 10.63 15.23 11.74
CA ASP A 37 11.06 14.26 10.73
C ASP A 37 10.21 14.38 9.45
N ASP A 38 10.90 14.24 8.30
CA ASP A 38 10.28 14.23 6.99
C ASP A 38 9.64 12.87 6.68
N LEU A 39 8.50 12.90 5.98
CA LEU A 39 7.80 11.72 5.51
C LEU A 39 7.09 12.01 4.17
N VAL A 40 6.63 10.95 3.54
CA VAL A 40 5.70 10.99 2.41
C VAL A 40 4.40 10.32 2.80
N LEU A 41 3.29 11.00 2.56
CA LEU A 41 1.94 10.44 2.69
C LEU A 41 1.44 10.03 1.31
N PHE A 42 0.69 8.93 1.22
CA PHE A 42 0.09 8.46 -0.03
C PHE A 42 -1.31 7.89 0.20
N ASP A 43 -2.19 8.04 -0.78
CA ASP A 43 -3.61 7.66 -0.66
C ASP A 43 -3.95 6.31 -1.31
N GLY A 44 -2.99 5.64 -1.94
CA GLY A 44 -3.23 4.41 -2.70
C GLY A 44 -3.97 4.63 -4.03
N ARG A 45 -4.25 5.87 -4.41
CA ARG A 45 -4.93 6.27 -5.65
C ARG A 45 -4.02 7.05 -6.61
N GLY A 46 -2.72 7.06 -6.32
CA GLY A 46 -1.71 7.75 -7.12
C GLY A 46 -1.37 9.16 -6.66
N ASN A 47 -1.92 9.63 -5.52
CA ASN A 47 -1.53 10.91 -4.95
C ASN A 47 -0.53 10.73 -3.81
N GLU A 48 0.46 11.61 -3.77
CA GLU A 48 1.47 11.68 -2.72
C GLU A 48 1.67 13.12 -2.26
N ALA A 49 1.97 13.28 -0.96
CA ALA A 49 2.33 14.57 -0.38
C ALA A 49 3.56 14.41 0.52
N THR A 50 4.50 15.34 0.41
CA THR A 50 5.56 15.49 1.42
C THR A 50 4.95 16.10 2.69
N ALA A 51 5.44 15.69 3.84
CA ALA A 51 4.95 16.15 5.12
C ALA A 51 6.05 16.13 6.19
N ASN A 52 5.76 16.76 7.32
CA ASN A 52 6.59 16.72 8.52
C ASN A 52 5.75 16.31 9.73
N PHE A 53 6.33 15.56 10.66
CA PHE A 53 5.67 15.22 11.91
C PHE A 53 5.59 16.45 12.82
N LEU A 54 4.37 16.82 13.24
CA LEU A 54 4.08 17.86 14.22
C LEU A 54 3.94 17.31 15.64
N HIS A 55 3.35 16.11 15.75
CA HIS A 55 3.13 15.41 17.01
C HIS A 55 3.37 13.91 16.81
N VAL A 56 4.07 13.30 17.76
CA VAL A 56 4.33 11.87 17.77
C VAL A 56 3.93 11.32 19.14
N GLY A 57 2.77 10.66 19.19
CA GLY A 57 2.28 9.92 20.34
C GLY A 57 2.35 8.42 20.13
N ARG A 58 1.97 7.66 21.14
CA ARG A 58 2.05 6.19 21.10
C ARG A 58 1.12 5.55 20.07
N ASN A 59 -0.07 6.08 19.90
CA ASN A 59 -1.11 5.60 18.99
C ASN A 59 -1.63 6.71 18.07
N GLU A 60 -1.06 7.90 18.16
CA GLU A 60 -1.53 9.08 17.47
C GLU A 60 -0.36 9.90 16.97
N CYS A 61 -0.33 10.19 15.68
CA CYS A 61 0.66 11.04 15.05
C CYS A 61 -0.05 12.07 14.16
N HIS A 62 0.37 13.32 14.28
CA HIS A 62 -0.11 14.40 13.41
C HIS A 62 1.01 14.93 12.54
N CYS A 63 0.69 15.22 11.30
CA CYS A 63 1.62 15.70 10.30
C CYS A 63 1.09 16.97 9.63
N GLN A 64 1.99 17.85 9.22
CA GLN A 64 1.68 18.92 8.29
C GLN A 64 2.04 18.47 6.89
N ALA A 65 1.04 18.27 6.04
CA ALA A 65 1.22 17.87 4.65
C ALA A 65 1.25 19.10 3.73
N ASN A 66 2.11 19.05 2.74
CA ASN A 66 2.08 19.94 1.60
C ASN A 66 0.95 19.53 0.63
N ALA A 67 0.69 20.33 -0.40
CA ALA A 67 -0.26 19.95 -1.44
C ALA A 67 0.15 18.62 -2.09
N ALA A 68 -0.82 17.73 -2.25
CA ALA A 68 -0.60 16.43 -2.87
C ALA A 68 -0.35 16.56 -4.37
N GLN A 69 0.48 15.70 -4.91
CA GLN A 69 0.80 15.60 -6.32
C GLN A 69 0.38 14.24 -6.85
N ALA A 70 -0.19 14.21 -8.04
CA ALA A 70 -0.45 12.97 -8.75
C ALA A 70 0.87 12.40 -9.26
N ILE A 71 1.20 11.18 -8.85
CA ILE A 71 2.43 10.49 -9.25
C ILE A 71 2.04 9.20 -9.94
N ASN A 72 2.35 9.12 -11.21
CA ASN A 72 2.15 7.90 -11.98
C ASN A 72 3.43 7.06 -11.97
N ARG A 73 3.38 5.93 -11.25
CA ARG A 73 4.43 4.90 -11.22
C ARG A 73 4.00 3.62 -11.91
N GLU A 74 2.81 3.63 -12.50
CA GLU A 74 2.29 2.46 -13.21
C GLU A 74 3.14 2.18 -14.47
N PRO A 75 3.31 0.91 -14.84
CA PRO A 75 3.93 0.54 -16.09
C PRO A 75 3.22 1.21 -17.27
N LYS A 76 3.97 1.58 -18.30
CA LYS A 76 3.39 2.19 -19.51
C LYS A 76 2.43 1.28 -20.26
N ARG A 77 2.49 -0.01 -20.00
CA ARG A 77 1.60 -1.03 -20.60
C ARG A 77 0.85 -1.74 -19.51
N GLU A 78 -0.44 -1.92 -19.70
CA GLU A 78 -1.27 -2.74 -18.85
C GLU A 78 -0.91 -4.22 -19.04
N ILE A 79 -0.68 -4.92 -17.93
CA ILE A 79 -0.37 -6.35 -17.93
C ILE A 79 -1.52 -7.08 -17.24
N HIS A 80 -2.18 -7.94 -17.99
CA HIS A 80 -3.24 -8.81 -17.49
C HIS A 80 -2.75 -10.24 -17.53
N LEU A 81 -2.76 -10.93 -16.40
CA LEU A 81 -2.27 -12.31 -16.30
C LEU A 81 -3.43 -13.28 -16.08
N ALA A 82 -3.38 -14.39 -16.80
CA ALA A 82 -4.26 -15.53 -16.58
C ALA A 82 -3.40 -16.75 -16.24
N ILE A 83 -3.45 -17.21 -14.98
CA ILE A 83 -2.55 -18.26 -14.48
C ILE A 83 -3.25 -19.25 -13.57
N ALA A 84 -2.79 -20.51 -13.57
CA ALA A 84 -3.15 -21.47 -12.55
C ALA A 84 -2.40 -21.14 -11.25
N LEU A 85 -3.13 -20.91 -10.16
CA LEU A 85 -2.54 -20.54 -8.88
C LEU A 85 -1.75 -21.71 -8.28
N PRO A 86 -0.55 -21.45 -7.72
CA PRO A 86 0.18 -22.45 -6.96
C PRO A 86 -0.49 -22.74 -5.61
N LYS A 87 0.19 -23.48 -4.72
CA LYS A 87 -0.29 -23.72 -3.35
C LYS A 87 -0.53 -22.39 -2.60
N PRO A 88 -1.48 -22.32 -1.63
CA PRO A 88 -1.91 -21.09 -0.99
C PRO A 88 -0.77 -20.17 -0.49
N ASP A 89 0.24 -20.73 0.19
CA ASP A 89 1.36 -19.92 0.71
C ASP A 89 2.14 -19.24 -0.41
N ARG A 90 2.38 -19.96 -1.51
CA ARG A 90 3.05 -19.41 -2.69
C ARG A 90 2.15 -18.48 -3.50
N SER A 91 0.84 -18.69 -3.46
CA SER A 91 -0.11 -17.78 -4.13
C SER A 91 -0.09 -16.39 -3.53
N ARG A 92 -0.01 -16.29 -2.20
CA ARG A 92 0.10 -15.01 -1.52
C ARG A 92 1.37 -14.26 -1.93
N GLU A 93 2.53 -14.90 -1.82
CA GLU A 93 3.80 -14.31 -2.25
C GLU A 93 3.76 -13.88 -3.72
N LEU A 94 3.20 -14.73 -4.59
CA LEU A 94 3.06 -14.43 -6.01
C LEU A 94 2.24 -13.16 -6.25
N ILE A 95 1.08 -13.03 -5.60
CA ILE A 95 0.20 -11.87 -5.74
C ILE A 95 0.87 -10.59 -5.23
N GLU A 96 1.54 -10.66 -4.08
CA GLU A 96 2.32 -9.55 -3.55
C GLU A 96 3.38 -9.07 -4.57
N ARG A 97 4.15 -10.00 -5.13
CA ARG A 97 5.17 -9.68 -6.15
C ARG A 97 4.57 -9.11 -7.44
N LEU A 98 3.49 -9.69 -7.93
CA LEU A 98 2.81 -9.21 -9.13
C LEU A 98 2.22 -7.81 -8.93
N THR A 99 1.70 -7.52 -7.75
CA THR A 99 1.21 -6.19 -7.38
C THR A 99 2.35 -5.18 -7.35
N GLU A 100 3.49 -5.52 -6.73
CA GLU A 100 4.69 -4.68 -6.72
C GLU A 100 5.21 -4.38 -8.14
N MET A 101 5.05 -5.32 -9.06
CA MET A 101 5.45 -5.17 -10.46
C MET A 101 4.44 -4.39 -11.32
N GLY A 102 3.30 -4.01 -10.76
CA GLY A 102 2.27 -3.23 -11.44
C GLY A 102 1.40 -4.05 -12.40
N VAL A 103 1.13 -5.31 -12.08
CA VAL A 103 0.15 -6.13 -12.81
C VAL A 103 -1.25 -5.58 -12.56
N CYS A 104 -1.98 -5.27 -13.63
CA CYS A 104 -3.29 -4.63 -13.57
C CYS A 104 -4.41 -5.58 -13.15
N SER A 105 -4.34 -6.83 -13.59
CA SER A 105 -5.30 -7.86 -13.21
C SER A 105 -4.73 -9.27 -13.24
N LEU A 106 -5.28 -10.12 -12.39
CA LEU A 106 -4.98 -11.54 -12.33
C LEU A 106 -6.27 -12.34 -12.45
N THR A 107 -6.33 -13.26 -13.42
CA THR A 107 -7.44 -14.20 -13.59
C THR A 107 -6.98 -15.60 -13.21
N PRO A 108 -7.46 -16.18 -12.12
CA PRO A 108 -7.16 -17.56 -11.77
C PRO A 108 -7.72 -18.53 -12.81
N LEU A 109 -6.90 -19.47 -13.26
CA LEU A 109 -7.29 -20.51 -14.21
C LEU A 109 -7.36 -21.87 -13.55
N ILE A 110 -8.28 -22.69 -14.03
CA ILE A 110 -8.33 -24.13 -13.79
C ILE A 110 -7.79 -24.81 -15.05
N ALA A 111 -6.61 -25.41 -14.95
CA ALA A 111 -5.97 -26.14 -16.03
C ALA A 111 -6.26 -27.65 -15.89
N GLN A 112 -6.00 -28.41 -16.96
CA GLN A 112 -6.25 -29.86 -17.00
C GLN A 112 -5.63 -30.65 -15.83
N ARG A 113 -4.49 -30.19 -15.29
CA ARG A 113 -3.77 -30.85 -14.19
C ARG A 113 -3.85 -30.07 -12.88
N THR A 114 -4.81 -29.15 -12.73
CA THR A 114 -5.01 -28.41 -11.49
C THR A 114 -5.52 -29.35 -10.40
N GLN A 115 -4.69 -29.62 -9.40
CA GLN A 115 -5.04 -30.53 -8.30
C GLN A 115 -5.98 -29.86 -7.29
N ARG A 116 -5.86 -28.55 -7.09
CA ARG A 116 -6.66 -27.76 -6.16
C ARG A 116 -7.14 -26.49 -6.87
N PRO A 117 -8.38 -26.50 -7.39
CA PRO A 117 -8.94 -25.30 -8.00
C PRO A 117 -9.10 -24.18 -6.95
N PRO A 118 -8.97 -22.92 -7.36
CA PRO A 118 -9.20 -21.80 -6.46
C PRO A 118 -10.66 -21.80 -5.99
N THR A 119 -10.87 -21.60 -4.70
CA THR A 119 -12.20 -21.41 -4.10
C THR A 119 -12.40 -19.95 -3.72
N ASP A 120 -13.65 -19.49 -3.65
CA ASP A 120 -13.96 -18.12 -3.25
C ASP A 120 -13.36 -17.76 -1.89
N SER A 121 -13.36 -18.72 -0.96
CA SER A 121 -12.75 -18.54 0.36
C SER A 121 -11.22 -18.41 0.32
N LEU A 122 -10.55 -19.02 -0.65
CA LEU A 122 -9.12 -18.86 -0.88
C LEU A 122 -8.84 -17.49 -1.51
N LEU A 123 -9.60 -17.14 -2.54
CA LEU A 123 -9.43 -15.86 -3.25
C LEU A 123 -9.66 -14.66 -2.34
N ALA A 124 -10.62 -14.76 -1.41
CA ALA A 124 -10.90 -13.70 -0.43
C ALA A 124 -9.77 -13.49 0.60
N LYS A 125 -8.82 -14.41 0.73
CA LYS A 125 -7.69 -14.36 1.66
C LYS A 125 -6.37 -13.93 1.02
N LEU A 126 -6.36 -13.80 -0.28
CA LEU A 126 -5.20 -13.38 -1.07
C LEU A 126 -5.19 -11.88 -1.28
#